data_c2d59aa93f51308657887557c9869d36
#
_entry.id   c2d59aa93f51308657887557c9869d36
#
_cell.length_a   1.000
_cell.length_b   1.000
_cell.length_c   1.000
_cell.angle_alpha   90.00
_cell.angle_beta   90.00
_cell.angle_gamma   90.00
#
_symmetry.space_group_name_H-M   'P 1'
#
loop_
_entity.id
_entity.type
_entity.pdbx_description
1 polymer ?
#
loop_
_entity_poly.entity_id
_entity_poly.type
_entity_poly.pdbx_seq_one_letter_code
_entity_poly.pdbx_strand_id
1 'polypeptide(L)'
;VLATHAPNEAAIEEVFLAKNFQSALKLGQARGVAMLAAGRANIPLREFAAKTVKQAICGQGQAAKAQVQNMVMKTLKLTENPGEDAADALAIALCAGYSKTGDKAHARFRLSSRSRSGSRWRMKDESA
;
A
#
# COMPACT_ATOMS: atom_id res chain seq x y z
N VAL A 1 -12.03 -2.87 9.95
CA VAL A 1 -11.78 -3.39 8.59
C VAL A 1 -10.88 -4.62 8.64
N LEU A 2 -9.62 -4.50 9.09
CA LEU A 2 -8.68 -5.61 9.09
C LEU A 2 -9.15 -6.80 9.95
N ALA A 3 -9.66 -6.54 11.16
CA ALA A 3 -10.20 -7.59 12.03
C ALA A 3 -11.45 -8.24 11.46
N THR A 4 -12.29 -7.48 10.75
CA THR A 4 -13.56 -7.98 10.18
C THR A 4 -13.33 -8.85 8.96
N HIS A 5 -12.42 -8.43 8.07
CA HIS A 5 -12.22 -9.09 6.78
C HIS A 5 -11.02 -10.04 6.76
N ALA A 6 -10.13 -9.96 7.75
CA ALA A 6 -8.95 -10.80 7.91
C ALA A 6 -8.19 -11.04 6.58
N PRO A 7 -7.76 -9.98 5.87
CA PRO A 7 -7.08 -10.14 4.59
C PRO A 7 -5.72 -10.81 4.77
N ASN A 8 -5.29 -11.55 3.78
CA ASN A 8 -3.98 -12.20 3.77
C ASN A 8 -2.84 -11.24 3.40
N GLU A 9 -3.18 -10.11 2.79
CA GLU A 9 -2.24 -9.14 2.24
C GLU A 9 -2.91 -7.78 2.15
N ALA A 10 -2.14 -6.72 2.31
CA ALA A 10 -2.56 -5.35 2.07
C ALA A 10 -1.67 -4.72 0.98
N ALA A 11 -2.25 -3.80 0.23
CA ALA A 11 -1.53 -3.05 -0.78
C ALA A 11 -1.80 -1.55 -0.62
N ILE A 12 -0.79 -0.74 -0.88
CA ILE A 12 -0.86 0.71 -0.78
C ILE A 12 -0.15 1.36 -1.97
N GLU A 13 -0.60 2.53 -2.38
CA GLU A 13 0.07 3.30 -3.43
C GLU A 13 1.34 3.97 -2.90
N GLU A 14 2.40 3.94 -3.71
CA GLU A 14 3.56 4.79 -3.49
C GLU A 14 3.21 6.23 -3.86
N VAL A 15 3.39 7.15 -2.93
CA VAL A 15 3.13 8.56 -3.17
C VAL A 15 4.43 9.33 -3.09
N PHE A 16 4.87 9.88 -4.23
CA PHE A 16 6.12 10.63 -4.32
C PHE A 16 5.94 12.15 -4.35
N LEU A 17 4.76 12.63 -4.73
CA LEU A 17 4.51 14.05 -4.92
C LEU A 17 3.16 14.46 -4.35
N ALA A 18 3.19 15.44 -3.46
CA ALA A 18 2.01 16.17 -3.04
C ALA A 18 2.08 17.62 -3.54
N LYS A 19 0.94 18.23 -3.77
CA LYS A 19 0.83 19.57 -4.32
C LYS A 19 1.42 20.67 -3.42
N ASN A 20 1.50 20.41 -2.10
CA ASN A 20 2.08 21.31 -1.11
C ASN A 20 2.45 20.55 0.17
N PHE A 21 3.16 21.24 1.08
CA PHE A 21 3.63 20.65 2.33
C PHE A 21 2.52 20.12 3.26
N GLN A 22 1.41 20.83 3.36
CA GLN A 22 0.30 20.41 4.22
C GLN A 22 -0.35 19.14 3.73
N SER A 23 -0.58 19.04 2.41
CA SER A 23 -1.12 17.82 1.78
C SER A 23 -0.15 16.65 1.90
N ALA A 24 1.16 16.91 1.71
CA ALA A 24 2.20 15.89 1.90
C ALA A 24 2.22 15.37 3.34
N LEU A 25 2.11 16.26 4.33
CA LEU A 25 2.13 15.92 5.75
C LEU A 25 0.92 15.07 6.13
N LYS A 26 -0.28 15.48 5.75
CA LYS A 26 -1.53 14.74 6.00
C LYS A 26 -1.51 13.36 5.35
N LEU A 27 -1.05 13.28 4.11
CA LEU A 27 -0.95 12.02 3.39
C LEU A 27 0.09 11.08 4.01
N GLY A 28 1.25 11.62 4.43
CA GLY A 28 2.27 10.85 5.15
C GLY A 28 1.76 10.32 6.49
N GLN A 29 0.99 11.10 7.23
CA GLN A 29 0.36 10.67 8.49
C GLN A 29 -0.67 9.55 8.24
N ALA A 30 -1.57 9.72 7.29
CA ALA A 30 -2.58 8.72 6.93
C ALA A 30 -1.93 7.41 6.45
N ARG A 31 -0.89 7.52 5.62
CA ARG A 31 -0.11 6.40 5.14
C ARG A 31 0.58 5.66 6.30
N GLY A 32 1.21 6.39 7.22
CA GLY A 32 1.87 5.82 8.40
C GLY A 32 0.91 5.05 9.29
N VAL A 33 -0.30 5.56 9.50
CA VAL A 33 -1.36 4.88 10.27
C VAL A 33 -1.81 3.59 9.58
N ALA A 34 -2.02 3.62 8.27
CA ALA A 34 -2.41 2.44 7.51
C ALA A 34 -1.32 1.34 7.55
N MET A 35 -0.05 1.73 7.39
CA MET A 35 1.10 0.83 7.48
C MET A 35 1.24 0.22 8.87
N LEU A 36 1.07 1.03 9.92
CA LEU A 36 1.10 0.57 11.30
C LEU A 36 -0.03 -0.43 11.59
N ALA A 37 -1.24 -0.16 11.11
CA ALA A 37 -2.38 -1.05 11.28
C ALA A 37 -2.13 -2.42 10.64
N ALA A 38 -1.59 -2.46 9.42
CA ALA A 38 -1.22 -3.70 8.77
C ALA A 38 -0.11 -4.44 9.54
N GLY A 39 0.92 -3.70 9.98
CA GLY A 39 2.04 -4.26 10.77
C GLY A 39 1.57 -4.87 12.09
N ARG A 40 0.69 -4.19 12.82
CA ARG A 40 0.12 -4.70 14.09
C ARG A 40 -0.76 -5.94 13.88
N ALA A 41 -1.42 -6.03 12.75
CA ALA A 41 -2.22 -7.20 12.39
C ALA A 41 -1.40 -8.34 11.77
N ASN A 42 -0.07 -8.19 11.66
CA ASN A 42 0.84 -9.12 10.97
C ASN A 42 0.43 -9.39 9.51
N ILE A 43 -0.16 -8.41 8.85
CA ILE A 43 -0.56 -8.50 7.44
C ILE A 43 0.58 -7.96 6.58
N PRO A 44 1.12 -8.75 5.63
CA PRO A 44 2.11 -8.27 4.68
C PRO A 44 1.58 -7.08 3.89
N LEU A 45 2.38 -6.02 3.77
CA LEU A 45 2.04 -4.82 3.01
C LEU A 45 2.93 -4.70 1.78
N ARG A 46 2.32 -4.45 0.62
CA ARG A 46 3.01 -4.20 -0.65
C ARG A 46 2.73 -2.79 -1.13
N GLU A 47 3.72 -2.19 -1.76
CA GLU A 47 3.63 -0.85 -2.32
C GLU A 47 3.69 -0.90 -3.84
N PHE A 48 2.85 -0.09 -4.50
CA PHE A 48 2.78 -0.02 -5.95
C PHE A 48 2.78 1.42 -6.43
N ALA A 49 3.64 1.72 -7.42
CA ALA A 49 3.60 3.01 -8.12
C ALA A 49 2.33 3.13 -8.97
N ALA A 50 1.79 4.32 -9.11
CA ALA A 50 0.59 4.59 -9.93
C ALA A 50 0.73 4.07 -11.37
N LYS A 51 1.90 4.24 -11.97
CA LYS A 51 2.19 3.72 -13.31
C LYS A 51 2.10 2.19 -13.38
N THR A 52 2.58 1.50 -12.37
CA THR A 52 2.52 0.03 -12.26
C THR A 52 1.08 -0.44 -12.15
N VAL A 53 0.25 0.23 -11.35
CA VAL A 53 -1.17 -0.06 -11.22
C VAL A 53 -1.88 0.10 -12.57
N LYS A 54 -1.68 1.23 -13.24
CA LYS A 54 -2.26 1.49 -14.57
C LYS A 54 -1.85 0.43 -15.61
N GLN A 55 -0.57 0.07 -15.62
CA GLN A 55 -0.05 -0.98 -16.50
C GLN A 55 -0.71 -2.34 -16.23
N ALA A 56 -0.87 -2.70 -14.96
CA ALA A 56 -1.49 -3.97 -14.57
C ALA A 56 -2.98 -4.05 -14.94
N ILE A 57 -3.71 -2.94 -14.79
CA ILE A 57 -5.16 -2.89 -14.99
C ILE A 57 -5.54 -2.66 -16.46
N CYS A 58 -4.85 -1.76 -17.15
CA CYS A 58 -5.18 -1.32 -18.51
C CYS A 58 -4.19 -1.76 -19.59
N GLY A 59 -3.08 -2.41 -19.21
CA GLY A 59 -2.01 -2.77 -20.13
C GLY A 59 -1.11 -1.61 -20.55
N GLN A 60 -1.32 -0.41 -20.03
CA GLN A 60 -0.52 0.78 -20.35
C GLN A 60 -0.41 1.73 -19.16
N GLY A 61 0.83 2.15 -18.84
CA GLY A 61 1.13 3.00 -17.68
C GLY A 61 0.63 4.44 -17.78
N GLN A 62 0.16 4.87 -18.94
CA GLN A 62 -0.39 6.20 -19.21
C GLN A 62 -1.93 6.22 -19.26
N ALA A 63 -2.59 5.14 -18.84
CA ALA A 63 -4.05 5.07 -18.87
C ALA A 63 -4.68 6.22 -18.08
N ALA A 64 -5.77 6.76 -18.62
CA ALA A 64 -6.56 7.79 -17.94
C ALA A 64 -7.31 7.19 -16.74
N LYS A 65 -7.59 8.01 -15.74
CA LYS A 65 -8.31 7.58 -14.52
C LYS A 65 -9.63 6.89 -14.85
N ALA A 66 -10.40 7.44 -15.78
CA ALA A 66 -11.67 6.86 -16.24
C ALA A 66 -11.51 5.45 -16.84
N GLN A 67 -10.41 5.21 -17.57
CA GLN A 67 -10.12 3.87 -18.11
C GLN A 67 -9.85 2.87 -16.98
N VAL A 68 -9.08 3.27 -15.98
CA VAL A 68 -8.78 2.40 -14.82
C VAL A 68 -10.08 2.05 -14.08
N GLN A 69 -10.93 3.04 -13.80
CA GLN A 69 -12.24 2.81 -13.15
C GLN A 69 -13.12 1.84 -13.96
N ASN A 70 -13.24 2.06 -15.26
CA ASN A 70 -14.02 1.17 -16.14
C ASN A 70 -13.49 -0.27 -16.15
N MET A 71 -12.16 -0.43 -16.17
CA MET A 71 -11.55 -1.75 -16.13
C MET A 71 -11.75 -2.44 -14.78
N VAL A 72 -11.65 -1.71 -13.68
CA VAL A 72 -11.95 -2.22 -12.34
C VAL A 72 -13.40 -2.73 -12.28
N MET A 73 -14.35 -1.90 -12.72
CA MET A 73 -15.75 -2.28 -12.74
C MET A 73 -16.02 -3.55 -13.57
N LYS A 74 -15.44 -3.62 -14.76
CA LYS A 74 -15.57 -4.80 -15.64
C LYS A 74 -14.96 -6.06 -15.01
N THR A 75 -13.75 -5.93 -14.47
CA THR A 75 -13.00 -7.05 -13.89
C THR A 75 -13.72 -7.63 -12.69
N LEU A 76 -14.24 -6.78 -11.82
CA LEU A 76 -14.95 -7.17 -10.61
C LEU A 76 -16.45 -7.36 -10.82
N LYS A 77 -16.97 -7.14 -12.05
CA LYS A 77 -18.38 -7.23 -12.41
C LYS A 77 -19.28 -6.38 -11.50
N LEU A 78 -18.82 -5.16 -11.20
CA LEU A 78 -19.58 -4.23 -10.37
C LEU A 78 -20.77 -3.68 -11.16
N THR A 79 -21.93 -3.64 -10.51
CA THR A 79 -23.17 -3.08 -11.08
C THR A 79 -23.28 -1.58 -10.89
N GLU A 80 -22.57 -1.03 -9.90
CA GLU A 80 -22.56 0.38 -9.54
C GLU A 80 -21.13 0.93 -9.52
N ASN A 81 -21.01 2.22 -9.77
CA ASN A 81 -19.72 2.91 -9.67
C ASN A 81 -19.33 3.05 -8.19
N PRO A 82 -18.18 2.50 -7.76
CA PRO A 82 -17.77 2.52 -6.35
C PRO A 82 -17.30 3.91 -5.86
N GLY A 83 -17.25 4.92 -6.74
CA GLY A 83 -16.62 6.20 -6.46
C GLY A 83 -15.10 6.19 -6.71
N GLU A 84 -14.50 7.38 -6.70
CA GLU A 84 -13.09 7.52 -7.08
C GLU A 84 -12.13 6.81 -6.13
N ASP A 85 -12.22 7.11 -4.84
CA ASP A 85 -11.30 6.57 -3.83
C ASP A 85 -11.41 5.04 -3.71
N ALA A 86 -12.62 4.52 -3.75
CA ALA A 86 -12.86 3.08 -3.72
C ALA A 86 -12.36 2.40 -5.00
N ALA A 87 -12.52 3.03 -6.16
CA ALA A 87 -12.00 2.50 -7.42
C ALA A 87 -10.46 2.46 -7.45
N ASP A 88 -9.81 3.48 -6.91
CA ASP A 88 -8.36 3.53 -6.77
C ASP A 88 -7.85 2.42 -5.83
N ALA A 89 -8.51 2.22 -4.70
CA ALA A 89 -8.18 1.13 -3.78
C ALA A 89 -8.37 -0.26 -4.40
N LEU A 90 -9.45 -0.46 -5.14
CA LEU A 90 -9.72 -1.71 -5.86
C LEU A 90 -8.70 -1.97 -6.97
N ALA A 91 -8.25 -0.92 -7.69
CA ALA A 91 -7.21 -1.03 -8.70
C ALA A 91 -5.89 -1.52 -8.10
N ILE A 92 -5.48 -0.95 -6.96
CA ILE A 92 -4.27 -1.36 -6.25
C ILE A 92 -4.39 -2.82 -5.76
N ALA A 93 -5.53 -3.20 -5.23
CA ALA A 93 -5.79 -4.57 -4.79
C ALA A 93 -5.74 -5.58 -5.95
N LEU A 94 -6.32 -5.26 -7.11
CA LEU A 94 -6.23 -6.07 -8.32
C LEU A 94 -4.78 -6.19 -8.82
N CYS A 95 -4.04 -5.08 -8.82
CA CYS A 95 -2.62 -5.07 -9.18
C CYS A 95 -1.82 -6.04 -8.28
N ALA A 96 -2.07 -6.00 -6.97
CA ALA A 96 -1.46 -6.91 -6.01
C ALA A 96 -1.82 -8.39 -6.31
N GLY A 97 -3.08 -8.66 -6.65
CA GLY A 97 -3.54 -9.99 -7.02
C GLY A 97 -2.87 -10.52 -8.28
N TYR A 98 -2.73 -9.70 -9.31
CA TYR A 98 -2.08 -10.08 -10.57
C TYR A 98 -0.58 -10.33 -10.41
N SER A 99 0.09 -9.59 -9.53
CA SER A 99 1.54 -9.72 -9.32
C SER A 99 1.93 -10.99 -8.58
N LYS A 100 1.00 -11.76 -8.01
CA LYS A 100 1.31 -13.02 -7.32
C LYS A 100 1.78 -14.12 -8.26
N THR A 101 1.47 -14.01 -9.54
CA THR A 101 1.76 -15.04 -10.54
C THR A 101 3.13 -14.94 -11.19
N GLY A 102 3.93 -13.89 -10.92
CA GLY A 102 5.16 -13.70 -11.69
C GLY A 102 6.34 -13.02 -11.02
N ASP A 103 6.22 -12.39 -9.87
CA ASP A 103 7.33 -11.58 -9.38
C ASP A 103 7.62 -11.69 -7.88
N LYS A 104 8.82 -12.20 -7.58
CA LYS A 104 9.44 -12.17 -6.25
C LYS A 104 9.95 -10.77 -5.88
N ALA A 105 9.48 -9.72 -6.53
CA ALA A 105 9.97 -8.38 -6.35
C ALA A 105 9.16 -7.62 -5.29
N HIS A 106 9.85 -7.31 -4.20
CA HIS A 106 9.55 -6.34 -3.16
C HIS A 106 8.60 -6.73 -2.03
N ALA A 107 8.89 -7.83 -1.37
CA ALA A 107 8.55 -7.96 0.05
C ALA A 107 9.47 -7.02 0.88
N ARG A 108 9.27 -5.72 0.81
CA ARG A 108 10.02 -4.73 1.58
C ARG A 108 9.22 -4.17 2.74
N PHE A 109 8.71 -5.00 3.58
CA PHE A 109 8.47 -4.68 4.98
C PHE A 109 8.12 -5.97 5.74
N ARG A 110 9.07 -6.85 5.86
CA ARG A 110 9.02 -7.77 7.00
C ARG A 110 9.56 -6.99 8.17
N LEU A 111 8.70 -6.62 9.11
CA LEU A 111 9.13 -6.51 10.49
C LEU A 111 9.71 -7.87 10.84
N SER A 112 11.02 -8.02 10.69
CA SER A 112 11.68 -9.19 11.21
C SER A 112 11.52 -9.12 12.73
N SER A 113 10.67 -9.96 13.26
CA SER A 113 10.71 -10.35 14.65
C SER A 113 11.97 -11.20 14.89
N ARG A 114 13.12 -10.61 14.59
CA ARG A 114 14.38 -11.08 15.16
C ARG A 114 14.47 -10.47 16.53
N SER A 115 14.07 -11.23 17.51
CA SER A 115 14.62 -11.15 18.85
C SER A 115 16.11 -10.85 18.75
N ARG A 116 16.49 -9.59 18.77
CA ARG A 116 17.86 -9.21 19.12
C ARG A 116 17.88 -9.07 20.63
N SER A 117 18.28 -10.16 21.26
CA SER A 117 18.96 -10.16 22.53
C SER A 117 19.87 -8.92 22.63
N GLY A 118 19.53 -8.07 23.57
CA GLY A 118 20.44 -7.23 24.32
C GLY A 118 21.51 -6.45 23.57
N SER A 119 21.21 -5.24 23.11
CA SER A 119 22.19 -4.16 23.18
C SER A 119 21.64 -3.08 24.09
N ARG A 120 22.14 -3.13 25.29
CA ARG A 120 21.99 -2.14 26.33
C ARG A 120 22.55 -0.83 25.81
N TRP A 121 21.71 0.16 25.55
CA TRP A 121 22.13 1.52 25.39
C TRP A 121 22.67 1.99 26.74
N ARG A 122 24.01 1.97 26.88
CA ARG A 122 24.67 2.67 27.96
C ARG A 122 24.61 4.16 27.63
N MET A 123 23.74 4.88 28.30
CA MET A 123 23.94 6.32 28.43
C MET A 123 25.26 6.49 29.16
N LYS A 124 26.24 7.10 28.51
CA LYS A 124 27.37 7.66 29.21
C LYS A 124 26.86 8.88 29.96
N ASP A 125 26.77 8.78 31.28
CA ASP A 125 26.76 9.95 32.13
C ASP A 125 28.07 10.67 31.91
N GLU A 126 28.05 11.78 31.19
CA GLU A 126 29.08 12.79 31.30
C GLU A 126 28.74 13.68 32.50
N SER A 127 29.10 13.22 33.66
CA SER A 127 29.28 14.09 34.82
C SER A 127 30.73 14.54 34.78
N ALA A 128 30.94 15.77 34.35
CA ALA A 128 32.17 16.49 34.59
C ALA A 128 32.33 16.86 36.05
#